data_1050d88e72f8f336c50a5dd7cac51f73
#
_entry.id   1050d88e72f8f336c50a5dd7cac51f73
#
_cell.length_a   1.000
_cell.length_b   1.000
_cell.length_c   1.000
_cell.angle_alpha   90.00
_cell.angle_beta   90.00
_cell.angle_gamma   90.00
#
_symmetry.space_group_name_H-M   'P 1'
#
loop_
_entity.id
_entity.type
_entity.pdbx_description
1 polymer ?
#
loop_
_entity_poly.entity_id
_entity_poly.type
_entity_poly.pdbx_seq_one_letter_code
_entity_poly.pdbx_strand_id
1 'polypeptide(L)'
;MTSHYSEEFIRDKTYSVTVAFISHFNALHQTMKRLLADDDATFFQCVEDLAKTNQVVKRNHQFLDQIRQLRNLLTHHKTDVEVNLAYPSEETNQQLFEINQLLTEIPSTRKFIKPVFAINMDDSLEKALTDLHHHQVSQLPVFNKERLVSVISAELITKYIADEITKNSWFYLDFSKYQVKQIINHSQHKKITRKQIISPDTPIFELDDLMVDLMRNNRNEVLLISEKDDVRKPEDIIGIVTQRDITTILNYL
;
A
#
# COMPACT_ATOMS: atom_id res chain seq x y z
N MET A 1 -37.49 3.10 39.25
CA MET A 1 -36.69 1.84 39.10
C MET A 1 -35.90 1.70 37.86
N THR A 2 -36.09 2.52 36.84
CA THR A 2 -35.35 2.49 35.51
C THR A 2 -33.99 3.17 35.54
N SER A 3 -33.68 4.03 36.52
CA SER A 3 -32.40 4.79 36.58
C SER A 3 -31.20 3.94 37.04
N HIS A 4 -31.40 3.02 37.96
CA HIS A 4 -30.30 2.23 38.54
C HIS A 4 -29.72 1.19 37.58
N TYR A 5 -30.56 0.54 36.77
CA TYR A 5 -30.13 -0.43 35.77
C TYR A 5 -29.31 0.21 34.62
N SER A 6 -29.60 1.45 34.29
CA SER A 6 -28.85 2.17 33.25
C SER A 6 -27.45 2.60 33.72
N GLU A 7 -27.30 2.99 34.98
CA GLU A 7 -26.00 3.38 35.56
C GLU A 7 -25.07 2.19 35.75
N GLU A 8 -25.59 1.06 36.21
CA GLU A 8 -24.81 -0.18 36.36
C GLU A 8 -24.34 -0.73 34.99
N PHE A 9 -25.22 -0.72 34.01
CA PHE A 9 -24.86 -1.12 32.62
C PHE A 9 -23.80 -0.21 31.99
N ILE A 10 -23.89 1.10 32.15
CA ILE A 10 -22.89 2.06 31.67
C ILE A 10 -21.55 1.84 32.39
N ARG A 11 -21.56 1.60 33.67
CA ARG A 11 -20.38 1.34 34.49
C ARG A 11 -19.68 0.07 34.05
N ASP A 12 -20.39 -1.02 33.82
CA ASP A 12 -19.84 -2.29 33.32
C ASP A 12 -19.25 -2.16 31.93
N LYS A 13 -19.93 -1.46 31.02
CA LYS A 13 -19.43 -1.20 29.67
C LYS A 13 -18.16 -0.37 29.72
N THR A 14 -18.12 0.71 30.49
CA THR A 14 -16.95 1.57 30.62
C THR A 14 -15.76 0.83 31.22
N TYR A 15 -16.01 -0.01 32.22
CA TYR A 15 -14.95 -0.87 32.79
C TYR A 15 -14.40 -1.84 31.77
N SER A 16 -15.24 -2.51 30.99
CA SER A 16 -14.83 -3.44 29.95
C SER A 16 -13.98 -2.76 28.89
N VAL A 17 -14.37 -1.57 28.41
CA VAL A 17 -13.62 -0.78 27.41
C VAL A 17 -12.26 -0.36 27.96
N THR A 18 -12.19 0.04 29.24
CA THR A 18 -10.93 0.43 29.89
C THR A 18 -9.96 -0.75 30.05
N VAL A 19 -10.47 -1.92 30.43
CA VAL A 19 -9.65 -3.15 30.54
C VAL A 19 -9.11 -3.54 29.16
N ALA A 20 -9.93 -3.49 28.13
CA ALA A 20 -9.52 -3.75 26.75
C ALA A 20 -8.42 -2.77 26.29
N PHE A 21 -8.58 -1.47 26.59
CA PHE A 21 -7.59 -0.44 26.30
C PHE A 21 -6.20 -0.76 26.90
N ILE A 22 -6.16 -1.07 28.21
CA ILE A 22 -4.90 -1.40 28.89
C ILE A 22 -4.27 -2.66 28.28
N SER A 23 -5.08 -3.66 27.92
CA SER A 23 -4.61 -4.88 27.26
C SER A 23 -3.98 -4.57 25.89
N HIS A 24 -4.69 -3.81 25.05
CA HIS A 24 -4.19 -3.42 23.70
C HIS A 24 -2.95 -2.54 23.80
N PHE A 25 -2.92 -1.58 24.74
CA PHE A 25 -1.75 -0.74 24.99
C PHE A 25 -0.52 -1.58 25.36
N ASN A 26 -0.68 -2.53 26.29
CA ASN A 26 0.42 -3.40 26.70
C ASN A 26 0.88 -4.31 25.56
N ALA A 27 -0.05 -4.87 24.78
CA ALA A 27 0.29 -5.69 23.61
C ALA A 27 1.08 -4.89 22.57
N LEU A 28 0.64 -3.66 22.25
CA LEU A 28 1.34 -2.76 21.35
C LEU A 28 2.74 -2.40 21.86
N HIS A 29 2.88 -2.09 23.14
CA HIS A 29 4.16 -1.79 23.76
C HIS A 29 5.13 -2.97 23.64
N GLN A 30 4.68 -4.19 23.90
CA GLN A 30 5.50 -5.39 23.74
C GLN A 30 5.91 -5.65 22.29
N THR A 31 5.01 -5.37 21.34
CA THR A 31 5.34 -5.45 19.90
C THR A 31 6.43 -4.46 19.54
N MET A 32 6.31 -3.19 19.97
CA MET A 32 7.32 -2.16 19.69
C MET A 32 8.68 -2.48 20.31
N LYS A 33 8.72 -2.99 21.55
CA LYS A 33 9.95 -3.47 22.21
C LYS A 33 10.65 -4.54 21.38
N ARG A 34 9.89 -5.53 20.90
CA ARG A 34 10.45 -6.60 20.03
C ARG A 34 11.04 -6.05 18.74
N LEU A 35 10.37 -5.06 18.12
CA LEU A 35 10.86 -4.42 16.90
C LEU A 35 12.16 -3.64 17.12
N LEU A 36 12.35 -3.05 18.30
CA LEU A 36 13.58 -2.37 18.68
C LEU A 36 14.67 -3.32 19.20
N ALA A 37 14.31 -4.57 19.51
CA ALA A 37 15.16 -5.51 20.26
C ALA A 37 15.64 -4.91 21.61
N ASP A 38 14.77 -4.15 22.28
CA ASP A 38 15.03 -3.49 23.57
C ASP A 38 13.84 -3.73 24.53
N ASP A 39 14.04 -4.66 25.47
CA ASP A 39 13.03 -5.05 26.44
C ASP A 39 12.82 -4.01 27.56
N ASP A 40 13.76 -3.08 27.74
CA ASP A 40 13.72 -2.05 28.77
C ASP A 40 13.13 -0.72 28.26
N ALA A 41 12.97 -0.57 26.95
CA ALA A 41 12.48 0.66 26.34
C ALA A 41 11.10 1.05 26.88
N THR A 42 10.93 2.31 27.27
CA THR A 42 9.64 2.89 27.62
C THR A 42 8.77 3.05 26.37
N PHE A 43 7.43 3.13 26.54
CA PHE A 43 6.53 3.37 25.42
C PHE A 43 6.92 4.62 24.61
N PHE A 44 7.30 5.70 25.30
CA PHE A 44 7.75 6.94 24.65
C PHE A 44 9.01 6.69 23.80
N GLN A 45 10.03 6.04 24.35
CA GLN A 45 11.24 5.69 23.58
C GLN A 45 10.93 4.82 22.37
N CYS A 46 10.04 3.82 22.54
CA CYS A 46 9.60 2.99 21.43
C CYS A 46 8.98 3.82 20.30
N VAL A 47 8.12 4.77 20.62
CA VAL A 47 7.47 5.64 19.62
C VAL A 47 8.51 6.52 18.93
N GLU A 48 9.38 7.20 19.67
CA GLU A 48 10.39 8.11 19.11
C GLU A 48 11.41 7.40 18.22
N ASP A 49 11.87 6.23 18.62
CA ASP A 49 12.89 5.51 17.87
C ASP A 49 12.31 4.78 16.65
N LEU A 50 11.17 4.13 16.79
CA LEU A 50 10.51 3.49 15.65
C LEU A 50 9.98 4.51 14.63
N ALA A 51 9.55 5.69 15.03
CA ALA A 51 9.09 6.72 14.09
C ALA A 51 10.18 7.15 13.09
N LYS A 52 11.45 6.91 13.40
CA LYS A 52 12.57 7.20 12.49
C LYS A 52 12.65 6.24 11.31
N THR A 53 12.20 5.00 11.50
CA THR A 53 12.39 3.90 10.54
C THR A 53 11.08 3.19 10.14
N ASN A 54 10.02 3.30 10.93
CA ASN A 54 8.75 2.63 10.70
C ASN A 54 7.64 3.62 10.37
N GLN A 55 7.07 3.52 9.18
CA GLN A 55 6.05 4.44 8.68
C GLN A 55 4.72 4.35 9.46
N VAL A 56 4.34 3.15 9.94
CA VAL A 56 3.12 2.98 10.75
C VAL A 56 3.22 3.79 12.03
N VAL A 57 4.34 3.70 12.74
CA VAL A 57 4.58 4.47 13.98
C VAL A 57 4.68 5.96 13.67
N LYS A 58 5.40 6.36 12.62
CA LYS A 58 5.55 7.75 12.22
C LYS A 58 4.21 8.43 11.92
N ARG A 59 3.33 7.78 11.16
CA ARG A 59 2.01 8.32 10.80
C ARG A 59 1.06 8.40 11.99
N ASN A 60 1.18 7.48 12.92
CA ASN A 60 0.36 7.42 14.13
C ASN A 60 1.01 8.10 15.35
N HIS A 61 2.10 8.83 15.19
CA HIS A 61 2.90 9.37 16.28
C HIS A 61 2.08 10.19 17.27
N GLN A 62 1.26 11.13 16.77
CA GLN A 62 0.41 11.97 17.62
C GLN A 62 -0.62 11.16 18.41
N PHE A 63 -1.27 10.19 17.77
CA PHE A 63 -2.22 9.29 18.43
C PHE A 63 -1.51 8.45 19.50
N LEU A 64 -0.35 7.89 19.20
CA LEU A 64 0.45 7.09 20.15
C LEU A 64 0.87 7.91 21.38
N ASP A 65 1.20 9.19 21.24
CA ASP A 65 1.48 10.05 22.39
C ASP A 65 0.22 10.33 23.21
N GLN A 66 -0.92 10.56 22.56
CA GLN A 66 -2.20 10.78 23.25
C GLN A 66 -2.63 9.56 24.08
N ILE A 67 -2.53 8.35 23.55
CA ILE A 67 -2.88 7.13 24.30
C ILE A 67 -1.91 6.85 25.45
N ARG A 68 -0.62 7.22 25.30
CA ARG A 68 0.35 7.16 26.40
C ARG A 68 -0.10 8.07 27.57
N GLN A 69 -0.53 9.28 27.26
CA GLN A 69 -1.03 10.23 28.25
C GLN A 69 -2.33 9.70 28.91
N LEU A 70 -3.28 9.18 28.11
CA LEU A 70 -4.51 8.58 28.62
C LEU A 70 -4.21 7.40 29.54
N ARG A 71 -3.29 6.51 29.15
CA ARG A 71 -2.88 5.37 30.00
C ARG A 71 -2.31 5.85 31.33
N ASN A 72 -1.52 6.92 31.34
CA ASN A 72 -0.96 7.48 32.56
C ASN A 72 -2.06 8.05 33.48
N LEU A 73 -3.05 8.74 32.93
CA LEU A 73 -4.23 9.21 33.68
C LEU A 73 -4.99 8.05 34.35
N LEU A 74 -5.20 6.95 33.61
CA LEU A 74 -5.95 5.79 34.10
C LEU A 74 -5.19 4.99 35.17
N THR A 75 -3.86 5.03 35.21
CA THR A 75 -3.05 4.19 36.10
C THR A 75 -2.49 4.93 37.32
N HIS A 76 -2.27 6.24 37.22
CA HIS A 76 -1.57 7.01 38.27
C HIS A 76 -2.46 7.97 39.07
N HIS A 77 -3.64 8.30 38.57
CA HIS A 77 -4.56 9.18 39.27
C HIS A 77 -5.71 8.38 39.93
N LYS A 78 -5.37 7.39 40.76
CA LYS A 78 -6.30 6.92 41.82
C LYS A 78 -6.25 7.95 42.93
N THR A 79 -7.04 9.02 42.79
CA THR A 79 -7.44 9.84 43.95
C THR A 79 -8.40 9.05 44.83
N ASP A 80 -8.50 9.36 46.11
CA ASP A 80 -9.36 8.67 47.08
C ASP A 80 -10.87 8.67 46.70
N VAL A 81 -11.24 9.28 45.62
CA VAL A 81 -12.56 9.24 45.00
C VAL A 81 -12.41 8.45 43.70
N GLU A 82 -13.17 7.37 43.51
CA GLU A 82 -13.23 6.50 42.33
C GLU A 82 -13.78 7.23 41.07
N VAL A 83 -13.25 8.41 40.74
CA VAL A 83 -13.66 9.18 39.57
C VAL A 83 -12.49 9.18 38.57
N ASN A 84 -12.64 8.40 37.51
CA ASN A 84 -11.73 8.49 36.38
C ASN A 84 -11.99 9.80 35.61
N LEU A 85 -10.95 10.59 35.40
CA LEU A 85 -11.01 11.86 34.69
C LEU A 85 -11.24 11.70 33.16
N ALA A 86 -10.97 10.51 32.61
CA ALA A 86 -11.17 10.17 31.21
C ALA A 86 -11.39 8.67 31.04
N TYR A 87 -12.07 8.31 29.95
CA TYR A 87 -12.26 6.91 29.54
C TYR A 87 -11.88 6.75 28.08
N PRO A 88 -11.27 5.61 27.67
CA PRO A 88 -11.05 5.31 26.27
C PRO A 88 -12.38 5.05 25.57
N SER A 89 -12.46 5.41 24.29
CA SER A 89 -13.59 5.02 23.44
C SER A 89 -13.35 3.65 22.78
N GLU A 90 -14.40 3.06 22.23
CA GLU A 90 -14.29 1.83 21.44
C GLU A 90 -13.42 2.06 20.19
N GLU A 91 -13.55 3.23 19.55
CA GLU A 91 -12.75 3.62 18.40
C GLU A 91 -11.26 3.71 18.76
N THR A 92 -10.92 4.25 19.93
CA THR A 92 -9.55 4.28 20.44
C THR A 92 -8.97 2.87 20.57
N ASN A 93 -9.77 1.95 21.12
CA ASN A 93 -9.37 0.55 21.25
C ASN A 93 -9.17 -0.13 19.90
N GLN A 94 -10.08 0.11 18.96
CA GLN A 94 -10.01 -0.43 17.62
C GLN A 94 -8.76 0.07 16.91
N GLN A 95 -8.48 1.36 16.96
CA GLN A 95 -7.27 1.94 16.34
C GLN A 95 -5.98 1.40 16.96
N LEU A 96 -5.93 1.22 18.28
CA LEU A 96 -4.79 0.58 18.96
C LEU A 96 -4.55 -0.85 18.47
N PHE A 97 -5.62 -1.62 18.35
CA PHE A 97 -5.58 -2.99 17.87
C PHE A 97 -5.08 -3.04 16.42
N GLU A 98 -5.60 -2.17 15.55
CA GLU A 98 -5.18 -2.08 14.15
C GLU A 98 -3.70 -1.71 13.99
N ILE A 99 -3.21 -0.72 14.76
CA ILE A 99 -1.79 -0.36 14.77
C ILE A 99 -0.93 -1.56 15.19
N ASN A 100 -1.35 -2.29 16.23
CA ASN A 100 -0.61 -3.47 16.67
C ASN A 100 -0.60 -4.58 15.62
N GLN A 101 -1.72 -4.80 14.91
CA GLN A 101 -1.77 -5.74 13.79
C GLN A 101 -0.83 -5.33 12.66
N LEU A 102 -0.83 -4.05 12.27
CA LEU A 102 0.05 -3.52 11.23
C LEU A 102 1.54 -3.67 11.58
N LEU A 103 1.89 -3.64 12.86
CA LEU A 103 3.27 -3.84 13.33
C LEU A 103 3.67 -5.31 13.48
N THR A 104 2.70 -6.21 13.71
CA THR A 104 2.93 -7.67 13.84
C THR A 104 2.84 -8.41 12.52
N GLU A 105 1.88 -8.03 11.69
CA GLU A 105 1.62 -8.63 10.38
C GLU A 105 1.72 -7.53 9.33
N ILE A 106 2.95 -7.10 9.00
CA ILE A 106 3.15 -6.08 7.97
C ILE A 106 2.57 -6.59 6.65
N PRO A 107 1.46 -5.99 6.17
CA PRO A 107 0.91 -6.39 4.90
C PRO A 107 1.96 -6.20 3.79
N SER A 108 2.16 -7.22 2.98
CA SER A 108 3.10 -7.19 1.88
C SER A 108 2.40 -7.08 0.53
N THR A 109 3.18 -6.86 -0.51
CA THR A 109 2.71 -6.81 -1.90
C THR A 109 2.09 -8.12 -2.37
N ARG A 110 2.17 -9.22 -1.60
CA ARG A 110 1.44 -10.47 -1.85
C ARG A 110 -0.07 -10.25 -2.04
N LYS A 111 -0.65 -9.20 -1.44
CA LYS A 111 -2.06 -8.83 -1.63
C LYS A 111 -2.40 -8.36 -3.04
N PHE A 112 -1.40 -7.98 -3.85
CA PHE A 112 -1.57 -7.55 -5.24
C PHE A 112 -1.19 -8.65 -6.24
N ILE A 113 -0.94 -9.87 -5.78
CA ILE A 113 -0.71 -11.02 -6.67
C ILE A 113 -2.03 -11.34 -7.39
N LYS A 114 -1.96 -11.29 -8.72
CA LYS A 114 -3.09 -11.58 -9.62
C LYS A 114 -2.53 -12.04 -10.96
N PRO A 115 -3.31 -12.75 -11.77
CA PRO A 115 -2.87 -13.14 -13.11
C PRO A 115 -2.41 -11.91 -13.90
N VAL A 116 -1.20 -12.00 -14.47
CA VAL A 116 -0.61 -10.95 -15.29
C VAL A 116 -0.58 -11.42 -16.74
N PHE A 117 -1.15 -10.60 -17.61
CA PHE A 117 -1.14 -10.81 -19.05
C PHE A 117 -0.05 -9.96 -19.66
N ALA A 118 0.70 -10.51 -20.58
CA ALA A 118 1.82 -9.84 -21.23
C ALA A 118 1.71 -9.95 -22.75
N ILE A 119 2.44 -9.09 -23.45
CA ILE A 119 2.44 -9.02 -24.92
C ILE A 119 3.86 -8.91 -25.43
N ASN A 120 4.09 -9.32 -26.68
CA ASN A 120 5.38 -9.16 -27.34
C ASN A 120 5.46 -7.85 -28.14
N MET A 121 6.66 -7.33 -28.32
CA MET A 121 6.91 -6.14 -29.12
C MET A 121 6.43 -6.27 -30.56
N ASP A 122 6.47 -7.48 -31.12
CA ASP A 122 6.08 -7.77 -32.50
C ASP A 122 4.59 -8.09 -32.67
N ASP A 123 3.84 -8.20 -31.56
CA ASP A 123 2.39 -8.38 -31.60
C ASP A 123 1.70 -7.12 -32.17
N SER A 124 0.51 -7.32 -32.77
CA SER A 124 -0.28 -6.24 -33.34
C SER A 124 -0.91 -5.35 -32.26
N LEU A 125 -1.18 -4.12 -32.63
CA LEU A 125 -1.93 -3.19 -31.78
C LEU A 125 -3.37 -3.66 -31.53
N GLU A 126 -3.96 -4.34 -32.51
CA GLU A 126 -5.27 -4.99 -32.39
C GLU A 126 -5.25 -6.00 -31.22
N LYS A 127 -4.23 -6.88 -31.19
CA LYS A 127 -4.06 -7.84 -30.09
C LYS A 127 -3.92 -7.12 -28.76
N ALA A 128 -3.08 -6.08 -28.68
CA ALA A 128 -2.89 -5.32 -27.45
C ALA A 128 -4.21 -4.74 -26.90
N LEU A 129 -5.02 -4.13 -27.78
CA LEU A 129 -6.31 -3.57 -27.40
C LEU A 129 -7.32 -4.67 -27.00
N THR A 130 -7.32 -5.79 -27.72
CA THR A 130 -8.18 -6.94 -27.43
C THR A 130 -7.82 -7.54 -26.07
N ASP A 131 -6.54 -7.73 -25.78
CA ASP A 131 -6.05 -8.30 -24.51
C ASP A 131 -6.37 -7.36 -23.33
N LEU A 132 -6.15 -6.04 -23.47
CA LEU A 132 -6.52 -5.05 -22.47
C LEU A 132 -8.03 -5.09 -22.16
N HIS A 133 -8.87 -5.17 -23.19
CA HIS A 133 -10.32 -5.19 -23.05
C HIS A 133 -10.80 -6.54 -22.49
N HIS A 134 -10.37 -7.65 -23.08
CA HIS A 134 -10.85 -8.99 -22.73
C HIS A 134 -10.50 -9.35 -21.30
N HIS A 135 -9.28 -9.04 -20.87
CA HIS A 135 -8.81 -9.33 -19.51
C HIS A 135 -9.16 -8.21 -18.51
N GLN A 136 -9.81 -7.13 -18.97
CA GLN A 136 -10.17 -5.97 -18.14
C GLN A 136 -8.99 -5.40 -17.36
N VAL A 137 -7.81 -5.38 -17.99
CA VAL A 137 -6.59 -4.82 -17.41
C VAL A 137 -6.25 -3.48 -18.06
N SER A 138 -5.62 -2.60 -17.31
CA SER A 138 -5.23 -1.26 -17.81
C SER A 138 -3.83 -1.25 -18.43
N GLN A 139 -3.05 -2.29 -18.22
CA GLN A 139 -1.64 -2.34 -18.59
C GLN A 139 -1.22 -3.78 -18.91
N LEU A 140 -0.28 -3.91 -19.89
CA LEU A 140 0.35 -5.17 -20.26
C LEU A 140 1.87 -5.00 -20.28
N PRO A 141 2.63 -5.79 -19.51
CA PRO A 141 4.07 -5.91 -19.66
C PRO A 141 4.44 -6.32 -21.11
N VAL A 142 5.45 -5.68 -21.66
CA VAL A 142 5.90 -5.90 -23.03
C VAL A 142 7.26 -6.57 -23.04
N PHE A 143 7.32 -7.72 -23.72
CA PHE A 143 8.54 -8.49 -23.88
C PHE A 143 9.12 -8.38 -25.29
N ASN A 144 10.43 -8.38 -25.37
CA ASN A 144 11.18 -8.64 -26.58
C ASN A 144 11.96 -9.93 -26.34
N LYS A 145 11.47 -11.05 -26.89
CA LYS A 145 11.98 -12.40 -26.58
C LYS A 145 11.96 -12.64 -25.05
N GLU A 146 13.13 -12.93 -24.48
CA GLU A 146 13.32 -13.18 -23.05
C GLU A 146 13.67 -11.90 -22.26
N ARG A 147 13.24 -10.74 -22.69
CA ARG A 147 13.55 -9.48 -22.03
C ARG A 147 12.29 -8.65 -21.84
N LEU A 148 11.99 -8.32 -20.61
CA LEU A 148 11.02 -7.29 -20.27
C LEU A 148 11.55 -5.92 -20.69
N VAL A 149 10.83 -5.20 -21.53
CA VAL A 149 11.28 -3.93 -22.11
C VAL A 149 10.46 -2.74 -21.66
N SER A 150 9.16 -2.92 -21.49
CA SER A 150 8.24 -1.82 -21.16
C SER A 150 6.91 -2.34 -20.61
N VAL A 151 5.98 -1.42 -20.42
CA VAL A 151 4.56 -1.70 -20.16
C VAL A 151 3.74 -0.83 -21.10
N ILE A 152 2.75 -1.40 -21.79
CA ILE A 152 1.81 -0.67 -22.63
C ILE A 152 0.48 -0.50 -21.92
N SER A 153 -0.16 0.66 -22.10
CA SER A 153 -1.49 0.96 -21.56
C SER A 153 -2.41 1.52 -22.65
N ALA A 154 -3.73 1.49 -22.39
CA ALA A 154 -4.72 2.12 -23.28
C ALA A 154 -4.43 3.62 -23.47
N GLU A 155 -3.99 4.31 -22.42
CA GLU A 155 -3.62 5.73 -22.47
C GLU A 155 -2.46 5.98 -23.43
N LEU A 156 -1.41 5.14 -23.35
CA LEU A 156 -0.24 5.24 -24.23
C LEU A 156 -0.62 5.01 -25.70
N ILE A 157 -1.49 4.03 -25.94
CA ILE A 157 -2.02 3.75 -27.28
C ILE A 157 -2.81 4.96 -27.79
N THR A 158 -3.69 5.52 -26.98
CA THR A 158 -4.50 6.70 -27.35
C THR A 158 -3.61 7.90 -27.66
N LYS A 159 -2.58 8.14 -26.86
CA LYS A 159 -1.61 9.22 -27.11
C LYS A 159 -0.88 9.03 -28.43
N TYR A 160 -0.41 7.82 -28.72
CA TYR A 160 0.22 7.49 -29.99
C TYR A 160 -0.71 7.79 -31.17
N ILE A 161 -1.97 7.35 -31.09
CA ILE A 161 -2.97 7.58 -32.15
C ILE A 161 -3.20 9.10 -32.35
N ALA A 162 -3.35 9.86 -31.28
CA ALA A 162 -3.55 11.30 -31.33
C ALA A 162 -2.35 12.02 -31.98
N ASP A 163 -1.12 11.61 -31.62
CA ASP A 163 0.10 12.16 -32.22
C ASP A 163 0.21 11.84 -33.72
N GLU A 164 -0.17 10.63 -34.15
CA GLU A 164 -0.15 10.25 -35.58
C GLU A 164 -1.25 10.97 -36.38
N ILE A 165 -2.45 11.15 -35.84
CA ILE A 165 -3.53 11.94 -36.46
C ILE A 165 -3.08 13.39 -36.63
N THR A 166 -2.38 13.96 -35.66
CA THR A 166 -1.95 15.36 -35.69
C THR A 166 -0.85 15.59 -36.75
N LYS A 167 0.02 14.61 -36.96
CA LYS A 167 1.10 14.70 -37.95
C LYS A 167 0.65 14.47 -39.38
N ASN A 168 -0.37 13.64 -39.56
CA ASN A 168 -0.83 13.17 -40.87
C ASN A 168 -2.29 13.57 -41.13
N SER A 169 -2.55 14.49 -42.02
CA SER A 169 -3.90 14.96 -42.40
C SER A 169 -4.82 13.83 -42.89
N TRP A 170 -4.25 12.72 -43.34
CA TRP A 170 -4.97 11.54 -43.84
C TRP A 170 -4.43 10.31 -43.12
N PHE A 171 -4.83 10.10 -41.85
CA PHE A 171 -4.44 8.96 -41.06
C PHE A 171 -5.51 7.87 -41.13
N TYR A 172 -5.17 6.73 -41.72
CA TYR A 172 -5.97 5.52 -41.67
C TYR A 172 -5.24 4.51 -40.77
N LEU A 173 -5.85 4.17 -39.65
CA LEU A 173 -5.27 3.24 -38.70
C LEU A 173 -5.84 1.83 -38.90
N ASP A 174 -5.03 0.96 -39.44
CA ASP A 174 -5.29 -0.48 -39.46
C ASP A 174 -4.55 -1.12 -38.27
N PHE A 175 -5.28 -1.33 -37.18
CA PHE A 175 -4.70 -1.86 -35.94
C PHE A 175 -4.01 -3.22 -36.08
N SER A 176 -4.35 -3.99 -37.13
CA SER A 176 -3.70 -5.28 -37.40
C SER A 176 -2.27 -5.12 -37.97
N LYS A 177 -1.99 -3.98 -38.61
CA LYS A 177 -0.68 -3.72 -39.25
C LYS A 177 0.29 -2.98 -38.35
N TYR A 178 -0.22 -2.27 -37.33
CA TYR A 178 0.65 -1.60 -36.36
C TYR A 178 1.07 -2.57 -35.28
N GLN A 179 2.35 -2.50 -34.91
CA GLN A 179 2.94 -3.36 -33.89
C GLN A 179 3.20 -2.56 -32.60
N VAL A 180 3.18 -3.23 -31.46
CA VAL A 180 3.45 -2.65 -30.13
C VAL A 180 4.80 -1.91 -30.11
N LYS A 181 5.82 -2.42 -30.80
CA LYS A 181 7.14 -1.77 -30.89
C LYS A 181 7.11 -0.35 -31.46
N GLN A 182 6.16 -0.03 -32.34
CA GLN A 182 6.06 1.32 -32.93
C GLN A 182 5.64 2.32 -31.86
N ILE A 183 4.70 1.95 -30.97
CA ILE A 183 4.26 2.78 -29.87
C ILE A 183 5.38 2.98 -28.86
N ILE A 184 6.06 1.90 -28.47
CA ILE A 184 7.16 1.97 -27.51
C ILE A 184 8.32 2.81 -28.01
N ASN A 185 8.61 2.75 -29.30
CA ASN A 185 9.70 3.52 -29.91
C ASN A 185 9.30 4.98 -30.19
N HIS A 186 8.02 5.25 -30.46
CA HIS A 186 7.51 6.59 -30.77
C HIS A 186 7.47 7.50 -29.54
N SER A 187 6.98 6.98 -28.44
CA SER A 187 7.00 7.73 -27.20
C SER A 187 8.41 7.72 -26.64
N GLN A 188 8.85 8.80 -26.01
CA GLN A 188 10.04 8.77 -25.13
C GLN A 188 9.79 7.83 -23.95
N HIS A 189 9.21 6.69 -24.26
CA HIS A 189 8.67 5.73 -23.31
C HIS A 189 9.82 5.09 -22.57
N LYS A 190 9.81 5.27 -21.29
CA LYS A 190 10.90 4.87 -20.45
C LYS A 190 10.88 3.35 -20.30
N LYS A 191 12.03 2.76 -20.51
CA LYS A 191 12.26 1.34 -20.27
C LYS A 191 11.98 1.03 -18.79
N ILE A 192 11.42 -0.13 -18.54
CA ILE A 192 11.32 -0.67 -17.18
C ILE A 192 12.72 -0.78 -16.59
N THR A 193 12.89 -0.30 -15.39
CA THR A 193 14.13 -0.37 -14.62
C THR A 193 14.02 -1.41 -13.52
N ARG A 194 15.16 -1.90 -13.04
CA ARG A 194 15.18 -2.85 -11.93
C ARG A 194 14.45 -2.33 -10.67
N LYS A 195 14.47 -1.04 -10.44
CA LYS A 195 13.74 -0.42 -9.31
C LYS A 195 12.21 -0.58 -9.37
N GLN A 196 11.67 -0.95 -10.53
CA GLN A 196 10.25 -1.19 -10.74
C GLN A 196 9.88 -2.67 -10.56
N ILE A 197 10.85 -3.55 -10.35
CA ILE A 197 10.64 -4.96 -10.04
C ILE A 197 10.82 -5.12 -8.53
N ILE A 198 9.76 -5.50 -7.84
CA ILE A 198 9.70 -5.61 -6.38
C ILE A 198 9.39 -7.02 -5.94
N SER A 199 9.86 -7.38 -4.74
CA SER A 199 9.56 -8.66 -4.12
C SER A 199 8.08 -8.77 -3.71
N PRO A 200 7.47 -9.97 -3.74
CA PRO A 200 6.16 -10.18 -3.13
C PRO A 200 6.13 -9.94 -1.62
N ASP A 201 7.29 -9.93 -0.98
CA ASP A 201 7.42 -9.65 0.46
C ASP A 201 7.71 -8.17 0.77
N THR A 202 7.76 -7.31 -0.25
CA THR A 202 7.90 -5.86 -0.04
C THR A 202 6.74 -5.34 0.79
N PRO A 203 7.00 -4.64 1.91
CA PRO A 203 5.96 -4.05 2.73
C PRO A 203 5.09 -3.05 1.96
N ILE A 204 3.77 -3.06 2.20
CA ILE A 204 2.84 -2.18 1.47
C ILE A 204 3.18 -0.69 1.68
N PHE A 205 3.65 -0.31 2.86
CA PHE A 205 3.99 1.09 3.15
C PHE A 205 5.20 1.62 2.34
N GLU A 206 6.05 0.74 1.80
CA GLU A 206 7.14 1.15 0.89
C GLU A 206 6.64 1.50 -0.52
N LEU A 207 5.46 1.01 -0.89
CA LEU A 207 4.91 1.24 -2.23
C LEU A 207 4.63 2.71 -2.50
N ASP A 208 4.21 3.47 -1.49
CA ASP A 208 3.92 4.90 -1.62
C ASP A 208 5.19 5.66 -2.00
N ASP A 209 6.28 5.44 -1.26
CA ASP A 209 7.58 6.07 -1.53
C ASP A 209 8.13 5.66 -2.91
N LEU A 210 8.01 4.38 -3.28
CA LEU A 210 8.43 3.89 -4.59
C LEU A 210 7.62 4.52 -5.73
N MET A 211 6.30 4.64 -5.59
CA MET A 211 5.44 5.27 -6.59
C MET A 211 5.74 6.78 -6.72
N VAL A 212 5.94 7.47 -5.60
CA VAL A 212 6.35 8.90 -5.61
C VAL A 212 7.70 9.09 -6.31
N ASP A 213 8.68 8.18 -6.11
CA ASP A 213 9.97 8.23 -6.81
C ASP A 213 9.78 8.04 -8.33
N LEU A 214 8.91 7.12 -8.75
CA LEU A 214 8.59 6.92 -10.17
C LEU A 214 7.96 8.18 -10.80
N MET A 215 7.00 8.81 -10.12
CA MET A 215 6.36 10.05 -10.55
C MET A 215 7.38 11.19 -10.70
N ARG A 216 8.19 11.44 -9.70
CA ARG A 216 9.22 12.49 -9.69
C ARG A 216 10.24 12.32 -10.81
N ASN A 217 10.59 11.09 -11.12
CA ASN A 217 11.50 10.76 -12.20
C ASN A 217 10.83 10.64 -13.56
N ASN A 218 9.55 11.01 -13.67
CA ASN A 218 8.73 10.92 -14.88
C ASN A 218 8.87 9.54 -15.55
N ARG A 219 8.77 8.45 -14.79
CA ARG A 219 8.84 7.05 -15.24
C ARG A 219 7.43 6.48 -15.37
N ASN A 220 7.33 5.30 -15.99
CA ASN A 220 6.09 4.54 -15.95
C ASN A 220 5.72 4.25 -14.49
N GLU A 221 4.52 4.70 -14.11
CA GLU A 221 4.02 4.59 -12.74
C GLU A 221 3.43 3.21 -12.50
N VAL A 222 4.30 2.20 -12.61
CA VAL A 222 3.96 0.79 -12.43
C VAL A 222 5.08 0.08 -11.70
N LEU A 223 4.69 -0.75 -10.72
CA LEU A 223 5.59 -1.69 -10.06
C LEU A 223 5.17 -3.11 -10.43
N LEU A 224 6.12 -3.94 -10.77
CA LEU A 224 5.93 -5.33 -11.16
C LEU A 224 6.40 -6.23 -10.01
N ILE A 225 5.53 -7.12 -9.56
CA ILE A 225 5.85 -8.06 -8.47
C ILE A 225 6.44 -9.32 -9.09
N SER A 226 7.63 -9.69 -8.63
CA SER A 226 8.34 -10.90 -9.06
C SER A 226 9.14 -11.50 -7.91
N GLU A 227 9.19 -12.83 -7.86
CA GLU A 227 10.13 -13.55 -6.98
C GLU A 227 11.56 -13.54 -7.51
N LYS A 228 11.74 -13.08 -8.76
CA LYS A 228 13.02 -13.04 -9.46
C LYS A 228 13.47 -11.62 -9.71
N ASP A 229 14.72 -11.39 -9.47
CA ASP A 229 15.38 -10.13 -9.80
C ASP A 229 15.50 -9.87 -11.32
N ASP A 230 15.63 -10.93 -12.09
CA ASP A 230 15.79 -10.90 -13.56
C ASP A 230 14.54 -11.55 -14.19
N VAL A 231 13.64 -10.70 -14.63
CA VAL A 231 12.37 -11.11 -15.28
C VAL A 231 12.65 -11.40 -16.75
N ARG A 232 12.54 -12.67 -17.14
CA ARG A 232 12.82 -13.13 -18.51
C ARG A 232 11.60 -13.56 -19.29
N LYS A 233 10.53 -13.93 -18.60
CA LYS A 233 9.30 -14.42 -19.22
C LYS A 233 8.08 -13.89 -18.48
N PRO A 234 6.91 -13.87 -19.15
CA PRO A 234 5.67 -13.35 -18.54
C PRO A 234 5.34 -13.97 -17.18
N GLU A 235 5.55 -15.26 -17.02
CA GLU A 235 5.23 -16.01 -15.80
C GLU A 235 6.11 -15.63 -14.60
N ASP A 236 7.23 -14.93 -14.83
CA ASP A 236 8.06 -14.40 -13.76
C ASP A 236 7.40 -13.19 -13.07
N ILE A 237 6.39 -12.56 -13.72
CA ILE A 237 5.62 -11.45 -13.14
C ILE A 237 4.34 -12.01 -12.54
N ILE A 238 4.19 -11.91 -11.23
CA ILE A 238 3.06 -12.47 -10.47
C ILE A 238 2.05 -11.41 -10.01
N GLY A 239 2.33 -10.14 -10.23
CA GLY A 239 1.43 -9.05 -9.90
C GLY A 239 1.88 -7.71 -10.48
N ILE A 240 0.96 -6.77 -10.54
CA ILE A 240 1.21 -5.39 -10.99
C ILE A 240 0.52 -4.45 -10.01
N VAL A 241 1.26 -3.44 -9.56
CA VAL A 241 0.75 -2.32 -8.75
C VAL A 241 0.81 -1.06 -9.61
N THR A 242 -0.30 -0.33 -9.65
CA THR A 242 -0.48 0.89 -10.44
C THR A 242 -1.01 2.01 -9.55
N GLN A 243 -1.10 3.23 -10.09
CA GLN A 243 -1.75 4.36 -9.38
C GLN A 243 -3.16 4.04 -8.88
N ARG A 244 -3.93 3.20 -9.58
CA ARG A 244 -5.28 2.82 -9.15
C ARG A 244 -5.28 2.01 -7.86
N ASP A 245 -4.19 1.31 -7.58
CA ASP A 245 -4.04 0.50 -6.38
C ASP A 245 -3.65 1.35 -5.15
N ILE A 246 -3.26 2.64 -5.34
CA ILE A 246 -2.86 3.56 -4.26
C ILE A 246 -3.98 3.73 -3.22
N THR A 247 -5.24 3.84 -3.66
CA THR A 247 -6.38 3.95 -2.72
C THR A 247 -6.46 2.73 -1.81
N THR A 248 -6.18 1.54 -2.36
CA THR A 248 -6.12 0.30 -1.58
C THR A 248 -4.91 0.30 -0.64
N ILE A 249 -3.77 0.80 -1.11
CA ILE A 249 -2.54 0.95 -0.31
C ILE A 249 -2.79 1.88 0.88
N LEU A 250 -3.44 3.03 0.65
CA LEU A 250 -3.75 4.01 1.69
C LEU A 250 -4.66 3.45 2.80
N ASN A 251 -5.50 2.48 2.51
CA ASN A 251 -6.33 1.80 3.52
C ASN A 251 -5.51 0.88 4.45
N TYR A 252 -4.26 0.58 4.11
CA TYR A 252 -3.32 -0.20 4.94
C TYR A 252 -2.27 0.67 5.63
N LEU A 253 -2.32 1.96 5.43
CA LEU A 253 -1.42 2.97 5.97
C LEU A 253 -2.11 3.83 7.02
#